data_d9a8c19ef0d4826e9d76a76ea6370f0c
#
_entry.id   d9a8c19ef0d4826e9d76a76ea6370f0c
#
_cell.length_a   1.000
_cell.length_b   1.000
_cell.length_c   1.000
_cell.angle_alpha   90.00
_cell.angle_beta   90.00
_cell.angle_gamma   90.00
#
_symmetry.space_group_name_H-M   'P 1'
#
loop_
_entity.id
_entity.type
_entity.pdbx_description
1 polymer ?
#
loop_
_entity_poly.entity_id
_entity_poly.type
_entity_poly.pdbx_seq_one_letter_code
_entity_poly.pdbx_strand_id
1 'polypeptide(L)'
;MFKKLLLGLLLISPFSALAHPHAFIDMQTKPLVKDNQLIGFSTQWLLDEASSSAVLYDVKQAKGDKAAQQKLVDEVMANVVNEHYFSYVFDKENHKIKYTKHPENYGMRVKGNEVEYYFDFLLAQPQALQNNEFTLMTYDRTYYVAMRYAKQGKREVDF
;
A
#
# COMPACT_ATOMS: atom_id res chain seq x y z
N MET A 1 54.63 23.23 35.79
CA MET A 1 54.06 21.95 35.29
C MET A 1 52.69 22.21 34.71
N PHE A 2 52.58 22.38 33.41
CA PHE A 2 51.29 22.61 32.73
C PHE A 2 50.70 21.27 32.35
N LYS A 3 49.65 20.85 33.06
CA LYS A 3 48.83 19.71 32.63
C LYS A 3 48.00 20.15 31.42
N LYS A 4 48.35 19.63 30.27
CA LYS A 4 47.55 19.79 29.04
C LYS A 4 46.27 18.96 29.19
N LEU A 5 45.18 19.65 29.45
CA LEU A 5 43.83 19.06 29.39
C LEU A 5 43.45 18.96 27.92
N LEU A 6 43.63 17.77 27.34
CA LEU A 6 43.18 17.48 25.98
C LEU A 6 41.67 17.22 26.03
N LEU A 7 40.91 18.29 25.81
CA LEU A 7 39.45 18.20 25.69
C LEU A 7 39.16 17.57 24.35
N GLY A 8 38.91 16.27 24.39
CA GLY A 8 38.43 15.53 23.25
C GLY A 8 37.04 16.06 22.85
N LEU A 9 36.99 16.89 21.83
CA LEU A 9 35.73 17.28 21.17
C LEU A 9 35.15 16.06 20.46
N LEU A 10 34.28 15.37 21.17
CA LEU A 10 33.48 14.28 20.59
C LEU A 10 32.54 14.91 19.55
N LEU A 11 32.94 14.87 18.29
CA LEU A 11 32.08 15.20 17.17
C LEU A 11 30.92 14.23 17.19
N ILE A 12 29.82 14.62 17.85
CA ILE A 12 28.53 14.00 17.72
C ILE A 12 28.05 14.35 16.31
N SER A 13 28.47 13.55 15.36
CA SER A 13 27.88 13.57 14.02
C SER A 13 26.41 13.23 14.20
N PRO A 14 25.48 14.11 13.82
CA PRO A 14 24.08 13.68 13.73
C PRO A 14 24.03 12.62 12.65
N PHE A 15 23.97 11.36 13.05
CA PHE A 15 23.51 10.31 12.16
C PHE A 15 22.08 10.70 11.80
N SER A 16 21.92 11.42 10.71
CA SER A 16 20.65 11.51 10.02
C SER A 16 20.33 10.07 9.65
N ALA A 17 19.54 9.40 10.49
CA ALA A 17 18.89 8.16 10.12
C ALA A 17 17.96 8.54 8.97
N LEU A 18 18.48 8.44 7.75
CA LEU A 18 17.68 8.47 6.56
C LEU A 18 16.79 7.23 6.71
N ALA A 19 15.55 7.44 7.15
CA ALA A 19 14.52 6.42 7.10
C ALA A 19 14.25 6.17 5.62
N HIS A 20 15.08 5.34 5.00
CA HIS A 20 14.83 4.85 3.65
C HIS A 20 13.64 3.91 3.75
N PRO A 21 12.67 3.97 2.82
CA PRO A 21 11.63 2.96 2.75
C PRO A 21 12.29 1.58 2.58
N HIS A 22 11.80 0.61 3.37
CA HIS A 22 12.31 -0.75 3.36
C HIS A 22 11.67 -1.62 2.29
N ALA A 23 10.59 -1.15 1.67
CA ALA A 23 9.87 -1.81 0.60
C ALA A 23 9.33 -0.80 -0.39
N PHE A 24 9.24 -1.21 -1.65
CA PHE A 24 8.65 -0.41 -2.72
C PHE A 24 7.48 -1.17 -3.33
N ILE A 25 6.36 -0.48 -3.51
CA ILE A 25 5.17 -1.02 -4.14
C ILE A 25 4.79 -0.14 -5.33
N ASP A 26 4.75 -0.73 -6.52
CA ASP A 26 4.18 -0.12 -7.70
C ASP A 26 2.69 -0.45 -7.75
N MET A 27 1.85 0.60 -7.71
CA MET A 27 0.41 0.47 -7.62
C MET A 27 -0.28 0.76 -8.95
N GLN A 28 -1.39 0.05 -9.16
CA GLN A 28 -2.42 0.43 -10.11
C GLN A 28 -3.77 0.41 -9.39
N THR A 29 -4.51 1.50 -9.46
CA THR A 29 -5.82 1.61 -8.83
C THR A 29 -6.84 2.08 -9.86
N LYS A 30 -8.01 1.44 -9.86
CA LYS A 30 -9.13 1.78 -10.72
C LYS A 30 -10.38 2.00 -9.87
N PRO A 31 -11.18 3.04 -10.14
CA PRO A 31 -12.46 3.19 -9.50
C PRO A 31 -13.42 2.09 -9.95
N LEU A 32 -14.23 1.62 -9.02
CA LEU A 32 -15.35 0.73 -9.28
C LEU A 32 -16.64 1.56 -9.30
N VAL A 33 -17.26 1.58 -10.47
CA VAL A 33 -18.48 2.37 -10.71
C VAL A 33 -19.63 1.44 -11.04
N LYS A 34 -20.78 1.66 -10.41
CA LYS A 34 -22.04 0.97 -10.68
C LYS A 34 -23.20 1.95 -10.56
N ASP A 35 -24.14 1.91 -11.52
CA ASP A 35 -25.35 2.74 -11.52
C ASP A 35 -25.05 4.23 -11.30
N ASN A 36 -24.02 4.76 -11.97
CA ASN A 36 -23.53 6.13 -11.83
C ASN A 36 -23.10 6.53 -10.42
N GLN A 37 -22.61 5.54 -9.64
CA GLN A 37 -22.09 5.72 -8.29
C GLN A 37 -20.69 5.12 -8.18
N LEU A 38 -19.80 5.81 -7.46
CA LEU A 38 -18.56 5.24 -7.00
C LEU A 38 -18.87 4.28 -5.87
N ILE A 39 -18.53 3.01 -6.05
CA ILE A 39 -18.77 1.95 -5.04
C ILE A 39 -17.50 1.48 -4.35
N GLY A 40 -16.34 1.78 -4.88
CA GLY A 40 -15.06 1.36 -4.32
C GLY A 40 -13.91 1.51 -5.30
N PHE A 41 -12.83 0.78 -5.03
CA PHE A 41 -11.63 0.77 -5.85
C PHE A 41 -11.07 -0.65 -5.97
N SER A 42 -10.59 -0.97 -7.17
CA SER A 42 -9.82 -2.18 -7.45
C SER A 42 -8.34 -1.82 -7.53
N THR A 43 -7.51 -2.50 -6.77
CA THR A 43 -6.10 -2.16 -6.63
C THR A 43 -5.20 -3.35 -6.88
N GLN A 44 -4.04 -3.10 -7.46
CA GLN A 44 -2.97 -4.07 -7.67
C GLN A 44 -1.67 -3.48 -7.14
N TRP A 45 -0.95 -4.24 -6.34
CA TRP A 45 0.31 -3.87 -5.71
C TRP A 45 1.41 -4.83 -6.13
N LEU A 46 2.30 -4.38 -6.98
CA LEU A 46 3.49 -5.13 -7.34
C LEU A 46 4.62 -4.76 -6.38
N LEU A 47 5.06 -5.75 -5.60
CA LEU A 47 6.19 -5.61 -4.69
C LEU A 47 7.50 -5.67 -5.47
N ASP A 48 8.51 -4.92 -5.01
CA ASP A 48 9.88 -5.06 -5.53
C ASP A 48 10.44 -6.47 -5.28
N GLU A 49 11.51 -6.84 -5.97
CA GLU A 49 12.12 -8.17 -5.87
C GLU A 49 12.59 -8.50 -4.45
N ALA A 50 13.12 -7.51 -3.71
CA ALA A 50 13.62 -7.72 -2.36
C ALA A 50 12.48 -8.06 -1.40
N SER A 51 11.38 -7.29 -1.44
CA SER A 51 10.18 -7.53 -0.65
C SER A 51 9.46 -8.82 -1.07
N SER A 52 9.47 -9.14 -2.35
CA SER A 52 8.88 -10.38 -2.90
C SER A 52 9.62 -11.63 -2.46
N SER A 53 10.92 -11.56 -2.23
CA SER A 53 11.76 -12.73 -1.94
C SER A 53 11.28 -13.51 -0.71
N ALA A 54 10.89 -12.83 0.37
CA ALA A 54 10.36 -13.46 1.57
C ALA A 54 9.02 -14.16 1.30
N VAL A 55 8.12 -13.49 0.59
CA VAL A 55 6.80 -14.05 0.22
C VAL A 55 6.97 -15.27 -0.69
N LEU A 56 7.87 -15.20 -1.68
CA LEU A 56 8.16 -16.32 -2.58
C LEU A 56 8.76 -17.52 -1.84
N TYR A 57 9.57 -17.27 -0.82
CA TYR A 57 10.06 -18.32 0.05
C TYR A 57 8.91 -19.05 0.77
N ASP A 58 7.98 -18.31 1.38
CA ASP A 58 6.83 -18.88 2.09
C ASP A 58 5.89 -19.62 1.13
N VAL A 59 5.62 -19.07 -0.05
CA VAL A 59 4.84 -19.72 -1.11
C VAL A 59 5.49 -21.06 -1.52
N LYS A 60 6.82 -21.09 -1.63
CA LYS A 60 7.58 -22.30 -1.97
C LYS A 60 7.51 -23.34 -0.84
N GLN A 61 7.55 -22.89 0.43
CA GLN A 61 7.38 -23.77 1.58
C GLN A 61 5.98 -24.41 1.65
N ALA A 62 4.97 -23.72 1.17
CA ALA A 62 3.60 -24.23 1.07
C ALA A 62 3.47 -25.42 0.07
N LYS A 63 4.50 -25.70 -0.74
CA LYS A 63 4.60 -26.88 -1.63
C LYS A 63 3.36 -27.16 -2.49
N GLY A 64 2.69 -26.09 -2.94
CA GLY A 64 1.46 -26.17 -3.75
C GLY A 64 0.18 -26.40 -2.94
N ASP A 65 0.23 -26.45 -1.62
CA ASP A 65 -0.95 -26.48 -0.76
C ASP A 65 -1.71 -25.14 -0.90
N LYS A 66 -2.86 -25.19 -1.54
CA LYS A 66 -3.70 -24.01 -1.78
C LYS A 66 -4.24 -23.39 -0.49
N ALA A 67 -4.51 -24.19 0.52
CA ALA A 67 -5.00 -23.68 1.80
C ALA A 67 -3.91 -22.92 2.54
N ALA A 68 -2.66 -23.43 2.53
CA ALA A 68 -1.52 -22.74 3.10
C ALA A 68 -1.22 -21.44 2.34
N GLN A 69 -1.28 -21.44 1.01
CA GLN A 69 -1.11 -20.23 0.20
C GLN A 69 -2.21 -19.20 0.46
N GLN A 70 -3.47 -19.64 0.58
CA GLN A 70 -4.58 -18.74 0.91
C GLN A 70 -4.38 -18.09 2.28
N LYS A 71 -3.91 -18.84 3.27
CA LYS A 71 -3.60 -18.30 4.59
C LYS A 71 -2.56 -17.17 4.55
N LEU A 72 -1.51 -17.31 3.73
CA LEU A 72 -0.53 -16.22 3.53
C LEU A 72 -1.19 -14.95 3.00
N VAL A 73 -2.10 -15.09 2.04
CA VAL A 73 -2.84 -13.95 1.48
C VAL A 73 -3.77 -13.34 2.52
N ASP A 74 -4.48 -14.17 3.28
CA ASP A 74 -5.42 -13.70 4.32
C ASP A 74 -4.70 -12.91 5.42
N GLU A 75 -3.52 -13.34 5.83
CA GLU A 75 -2.69 -12.63 6.82
C GLU A 75 -2.25 -11.25 6.29
N VAL A 76 -1.84 -11.16 5.04
CA VAL A 76 -1.48 -9.88 4.42
C VAL A 76 -2.71 -8.98 4.32
N MET A 77 -3.85 -9.50 3.88
CA MET A 77 -5.08 -8.72 3.76
C MET A 77 -5.59 -8.23 5.12
N ALA A 78 -5.45 -9.01 6.18
CA ALA A 78 -5.78 -8.55 7.54
C ALA A 78 -4.98 -7.32 7.94
N ASN A 79 -3.67 -7.30 7.63
CA ASN A 79 -2.81 -6.13 7.87
C ASN A 79 -3.21 -4.94 7.00
N VAL A 80 -3.49 -5.18 5.72
CA VAL A 80 -3.93 -4.13 4.79
C VAL A 80 -5.23 -3.47 5.26
N VAL A 81 -6.20 -4.26 5.72
CA VAL A 81 -7.46 -3.75 6.28
C VAL A 81 -7.23 -2.94 7.55
N ASN A 82 -6.37 -3.42 8.47
CA ASN A 82 -6.04 -2.71 9.70
C ASN A 82 -5.42 -1.33 9.43
N GLU A 83 -4.65 -1.21 8.34
CA GLU A 83 -4.06 0.05 7.88
C GLU A 83 -4.98 0.83 6.92
N HIS A 84 -6.30 0.58 6.95
CA HIS A 84 -7.30 1.24 6.09
C HIS A 84 -6.96 1.14 4.59
N TYR A 85 -6.45 -0.01 4.16
CA TYR A 85 -5.96 -0.23 2.79
C TYR A 85 -4.85 0.75 2.37
N PHE A 86 -4.17 1.39 3.32
CA PHE A 86 -3.23 2.50 3.09
C PHE A 86 -3.82 3.62 2.23
N SER A 87 -5.14 3.68 2.15
CA SER A 87 -5.87 4.52 1.20
C SER A 87 -6.92 5.35 1.92
N TYR A 88 -7.06 6.61 1.49
CA TYR A 88 -7.98 7.56 2.08
C TYR A 88 -8.75 8.27 0.97
N VAL A 89 -10.08 8.16 0.99
CA VAL A 89 -10.96 8.82 0.02
C VAL A 89 -11.65 10.00 0.67
N PHE A 90 -11.69 11.09 -0.05
CA PHE A 90 -12.37 12.32 0.35
C PHE A 90 -13.34 12.77 -0.76
N ASP A 91 -14.46 13.34 -0.37
CA ASP A 91 -15.36 14.03 -1.28
C ASP A 91 -14.89 15.46 -1.60
N LYS A 92 -15.64 16.19 -2.42
CA LYS A 92 -15.31 17.57 -2.83
C LYS A 92 -15.31 18.57 -1.67
N GLU A 93 -16.03 18.29 -0.59
CA GLU A 93 -16.04 19.07 0.65
C GLU A 93 -14.94 18.64 1.62
N ASN A 94 -14.06 17.71 1.20
CA ASN A 94 -12.96 17.17 1.99
C ASN A 94 -13.43 16.32 3.20
N HIS A 95 -14.63 15.74 3.12
CA HIS A 95 -15.08 14.77 4.11
C HIS A 95 -14.53 13.39 3.78
N LYS A 96 -13.96 12.73 4.80
CA LYS A 96 -13.42 11.38 4.65
C LYS A 96 -14.54 10.36 4.48
N ILE A 97 -14.43 9.53 3.44
CA ILE A 97 -15.37 8.45 3.15
C ILE A 97 -14.88 7.16 3.79
N LYS A 98 -15.81 6.45 4.45
CA LYS A 98 -15.52 5.17 5.12
C LYS A 98 -15.58 3.99 4.15
N TYR A 99 -14.85 2.93 4.48
CA TYR A 99 -14.84 1.66 3.76
C TYR A 99 -15.57 0.56 4.52
N THR A 100 -15.87 -0.51 3.80
CA THR A 100 -16.25 -1.79 4.39
C THR A 100 -15.04 -2.43 5.07
N LYS A 101 -15.29 -3.33 6.04
CA LYS A 101 -14.23 -3.98 6.82
C LYS A 101 -13.58 -5.18 6.12
N HIS A 102 -14.13 -5.62 5.01
CA HIS A 102 -13.67 -6.82 4.30
C HIS A 102 -13.31 -6.47 2.86
N PRO A 103 -12.12 -6.87 2.38
CA PRO A 103 -11.78 -6.75 0.97
C PRO A 103 -12.58 -7.78 0.17
N GLU A 104 -12.78 -7.48 -1.09
CA GLU A 104 -13.39 -8.39 -2.05
C GLU A 104 -12.40 -8.72 -3.18
N ASN A 105 -12.64 -9.81 -3.91
CA ASN A 105 -11.86 -10.20 -5.09
C ASN A 105 -10.34 -10.10 -4.86
N TYR A 106 -9.88 -10.58 -3.72
CA TYR A 106 -8.48 -10.46 -3.34
C TYR A 106 -7.70 -11.75 -3.55
N GLY A 107 -6.41 -11.58 -3.75
CA GLY A 107 -5.49 -12.69 -3.91
C GLY A 107 -4.07 -12.24 -4.17
N MET A 108 -3.27 -13.19 -4.63
CA MET A 108 -1.87 -12.99 -4.94
C MET A 108 -1.53 -13.68 -6.27
N ARG A 109 -0.61 -13.07 -7.01
CA ARG A 109 -0.02 -13.64 -8.23
C ARG A 109 1.49 -13.55 -8.15
N VAL A 110 2.17 -14.58 -8.61
CA VAL A 110 3.63 -14.56 -8.77
C VAL A 110 3.92 -14.14 -10.21
N LYS A 111 4.76 -13.12 -10.37
CA LYS A 111 5.20 -12.57 -11.65
C LYS A 111 6.73 -12.59 -11.72
N GLY A 112 7.30 -13.71 -12.18
CA GLY A 112 8.75 -13.90 -12.18
C GLY A 112 9.31 -13.92 -10.75
N ASN A 113 10.16 -12.94 -10.42
CA ASN A 113 10.75 -12.75 -9.09
C ASN A 113 9.97 -11.76 -8.21
N GLU A 114 8.80 -11.33 -8.66
CA GLU A 114 7.96 -10.37 -7.98
C GLU A 114 6.61 -10.97 -7.61
N VAL A 115 6.00 -10.42 -6.57
CA VAL A 115 4.67 -10.80 -6.09
C VAL A 115 3.72 -9.63 -6.27
N GLU A 116 2.57 -9.90 -6.85
CA GLU A 116 1.48 -8.94 -6.96
C GLU A 116 0.33 -9.36 -6.05
N TYR A 117 -0.07 -8.48 -5.13
CA TYR A 117 -1.34 -8.57 -4.42
C TYR A 117 -2.39 -7.77 -5.18
N TYR A 118 -3.61 -8.29 -5.23
CA TYR A 118 -4.76 -7.59 -5.79
C TYR A 118 -5.95 -7.71 -4.85
N PHE A 119 -6.74 -6.67 -4.77
CA PHE A 119 -7.93 -6.62 -3.94
C PHE A 119 -8.85 -5.46 -4.32
N ASP A 120 -10.13 -5.63 -4.05
CA ASP A 120 -11.12 -4.56 -4.13
C ASP A 120 -11.46 -4.11 -2.71
N PHE A 121 -11.55 -2.81 -2.49
CA PHE A 121 -12.10 -2.27 -1.26
C PHE A 121 -13.31 -1.39 -1.59
N LEU A 122 -14.42 -1.65 -0.90
CA LEU A 122 -15.67 -0.99 -1.16
C LEU A 122 -15.89 0.16 -0.17
N LEU A 123 -16.55 1.20 -0.65
CA LEU A 123 -17.04 2.27 0.21
C LEU A 123 -18.18 1.74 1.08
N ALA A 124 -18.26 2.20 2.33
CA ALA A 124 -19.35 1.82 3.25
C ALA A 124 -20.72 2.26 2.71
N GLN A 125 -20.76 3.36 1.95
CA GLN A 125 -21.92 3.85 1.23
C GLN A 125 -21.50 4.26 -0.17
N PRO A 126 -22.19 3.82 -1.24
CA PRO A 126 -21.99 4.32 -2.58
C PRO A 126 -22.13 5.84 -2.66
N GLN A 127 -21.33 6.47 -3.50
CA GLN A 127 -21.29 7.92 -3.67
C GLN A 127 -21.71 8.30 -5.08
N ALA A 128 -22.67 9.23 -5.21
CA ALA A 128 -23.09 9.73 -6.53
C ALA A 128 -21.91 10.42 -7.24
N LEU A 129 -21.71 10.11 -8.52
CA LEU A 129 -20.67 10.73 -9.35
C LEU A 129 -21.09 12.12 -9.84
N GLN A 130 -22.39 12.30 -10.06
CA GLN A 130 -22.92 13.56 -10.62
C GLN A 130 -22.64 14.75 -9.69
N ASN A 131 -22.00 15.79 -10.21
CA ASN A 131 -21.62 17.02 -9.48
C ASN A 131 -20.72 16.75 -8.27
N ASN A 132 -19.95 15.68 -8.31
CA ASN A 132 -19.05 15.31 -7.22
C ASN A 132 -17.62 15.09 -7.74
N GLU A 133 -16.66 15.23 -6.84
CA GLU A 133 -15.24 14.99 -7.08
C GLU A 133 -14.72 14.16 -5.93
N PHE A 134 -13.85 13.20 -6.22
CA PHE A 134 -13.27 12.34 -5.20
C PHE A 134 -11.75 12.37 -5.30
N THR A 135 -11.11 12.51 -4.14
CA THR A 135 -9.67 12.41 -4.01
C THR A 135 -9.30 11.11 -3.31
N LEU A 136 -8.52 10.28 -3.98
CA LEU A 136 -7.91 9.08 -3.39
C LEU A 136 -6.44 9.35 -3.11
N MET A 137 -6.03 9.19 -1.84
CA MET A 137 -4.64 9.27 -1.41
C MET A 137 -4.21 7.90 -0.88
N THR A 138 -3.09 7.38 -1.40
CA THR A 138 -2.54 6.10 -0.95
C THR A 138 -1.12 6.30 -0.47
N TYR A 139 -0.86 6.00 0.80
CA TYR A 139 0.46 6.15 1.42
C TYR A 139 0.57 5.36 2.73
N ASP A 140 1.78 4.97 3.06
CA ASP A 140 2.11 4.45 4.38
C ASP A 140 2.49 5.60 5.32
N ARG A 141 1.75 5.76 6.42
CA ARG A 141 1.96 6.80 7.43
C ARG A 141 3.28 6.64 8.18
N THR A 142 3.85 5.45 8.19
CA THR A 142 5.11 5.14 8.86
C THR A 142 6.32 5.36 7.97
N TYR A 143 6.10 5.60 6.67
CA TYR A 143 7.16 5.70 5.65
C TYR A 143 8.01 4.43 5.51
N TYR A 144 7.56 3.30 6.04
CA TYR A 144 8.24 2.03 5.89
C TYR A 144 8.13 1.47 4.47
N VAL A 145 6.99 1.69 3.84
CA VAL A 145 6.70 1.29 2.45
C VAL A 145 6.57 2.54 1.58
N ALA A 146 7.34 2.61 0.50
CA ALA A 146 7.15 3.60 -0.54
C ALA A 146 6.11 3.09 -1.54
N MET A 147 4.96 3.71 -1.55
CA MET A 147 3.87 3.42 -2.49
C MET A 147 3.90 4.44 -3.62
N ARG A 148 3.94 3.97 -4.85
CA ARG A 148 3.99 4.83 -6.03
C ARG A 148 3.07 4.28 -7.12
N TYR A 149 2.43 5.15 -7.85
CA TYR A 149 1.67 4.75 -9.02
C TYR A 149 2.64 4.30 -10.11
N ALA A 150 2.35 3.14 -10.73
CA ALA A 150 3.12 2.64 -11.85
C ALA A 150 3.16 3.72 -12.97
N LYS A 151 4.32 3.91 -13.57
CA LYS A 151 4.58 4.95 -14.60
C LYS A 151 3.78 4.70 -15.89
N GLN A 152 2.49 4.93 -15.84
CA GLN A 152 1.66 5.09 -17.01
C GLN A 152 0.91 6.41 -16.84
N GLY A 153 1.47 7.47 -17.43
CA GLY A 153 0.90 8.79 -17.61
C GLY A 153 -0.07 9.31 -16.52
N LYS A 154 -0.10 10.60 -16.30
CA LYS A 154 -1.19 11.23 -15.56
C LYS A 154 -2.51 10.73 -16.13
N ARG A 155 -3.19 9.84 -15.45
CA ARG A 155 -4.57 9.50 -15.76
C ARG A 155 -5.45 10.36 -14.87
N GLU A 156 -5.91 11.48 -15.40
CA GLU A 156 -7.21 11.98 -15.02
C GLU A 156 -8.20 10.90 -15.48
N VAL A 157 -8.90 10.31 -14.54
CA VAL A 157 -10.00 9.42 -14.85
C VAL A 157 -11.25 10.29 -14.90
N ASP A 158 -11.63 10.72 -16.10
CA ASP A 158 -12.97 11.27 -16.34
C ASP A 158 -13.97 10.11 -16.23
N PHE A 159 -14.97 10.30 -15.39
CA PHE A 159 -16.07 9.36 -15.17
C PHE A 159 -17.21 9.63 -16.17
#